data_e71b381bb1a720fb6ae086864c54a573
#
_entry.id   e71b381bb1a720fb6ae086864c54a573
#
_cell.length_a   1.000
_cell.length_b   1.000
_cell.length_c   1.000
_cell.angle_alpha   90.00
_cell.angle_beta   90.00
_cell.angle_gamma   90.00
#
_symmetry.space_group_name_H-M   'P 1'
#
loop_
_entity.id
_entity.type
_entity.pdbx_description
1 polymer ?
#
loop_
_entity_poly.entity_id
_entity_poly.type
_entity_poly.pdbx_seq_one_letter_code
_entity_poly.pdbx_strand_id
1 'polypeptide(L)'
;MIVREDRGIVNETPAPPLLFLFDMDDVLVRYDWSTRMAGLTELTGHDFTELRRRWWDTGNEQRAEAGHYADADAYLAAFEEAMGCPVPEAEWARIRGAAMTELPDRVEAVRIAKQHGRVALLTNNGPLAGRWLHAWAPSLPPLFEEHLDTTSAFGARKPDPEVFRRVLAHHGVPAERTFFADDMPENVAGARSVGITAVLVEHDTDLRGAVRTFVAAHETAPVA
;
A
#
# COMPACT_ATOMS: atom_id res chain seq x y z
N MET A 1 48.00 31.57 -31.66
CA MET A 1 47.30 30.30 -31.88
C MET A 1 46.61 29.97 -30.58
N ILE A 2 45.33 30.30 -30.48
CA ILE A 2 44.53 30.13 -29.25
C ILE A 2 43.82 28.77 -29.37
N VAL A 3 44.24 27.82 -28.55
CA VAL A 3 43.58 26.51 -28.44
C VAL A 3 42.31 26.74 -27.62
N ARG A 4 41.13 26.58 -28.24
CA ARG A 4 39.88 26.51 -27.53
C ARG A 4 39.73 25.10 -26.92
N GLU A 5 39.78 25.02 -25.61
CA GLU A 5 39.35 23.82 -24.90
C GLU A 5 37.86 23.57 -25.14
N ASP A 6 37.58 22.46 -25.80
CA ASP A 6 36.22 21.94 -26.00
C ASP A 6 35.72 21.38 -24.64
N ARG A 7 34.93 22.18 -23.92
CA ARG A 7 34.24 21.69 -22.71
C ARG A 7 33.11 20.78 -23.18
N GLY A 8 33.40 19.50 -23.17
CA GLY A 8 32.39 18.47 -23.42
C GLY A 8 31.16 18.71 -22.55
N ILE A 9 30.00 18.84 -23.18
CA ILE A 9 28.70 18.90 -22.48
C ILE A 9 28.51 17.51 -21.86
N VAL A 10 28.72 17.41 -20.56
CA VAL A 10 28.35 16.23 -19.80
C VAL A 10 26.81 16.24 -19.76
N ASN A 11 26.16 15.40 -20.55
CA ASN A 11 24.74 15.16 -20.44
C ASN A 11 24.48 14.45 -19.10
N GLU A 12 24.26 15.21 -18.05
CA GLU A 12 23.81 14.67 -16.78
C GLU A 12 22.43 14.03 -16.99
N THR A 13 22.36 12.73 -16.85
CA THR A 13 21.06 12.03 -16.80
C THR A 13 20.32 12.56 -15.58
N PRO A 14 19.08 13.09 -15.75
CA PRO A 14 18.35 13.60 -14.60
C PRO A 14 18.17 12.51 -13.56
N ALA A 15 18.31 12.88 -12.29
CA ALA A 15 18.14 11.95 -11.18
C ALA A 15 16.75 11.28 -11.28
N PRO A 16 16.65 9.98 -11.01
CA PRO A 16 15.35 9.29 -11.03
C PRO A 16 14.36 9.99 -10.06
N PRO A 17 13.05 9.99 -10.38
CA PRO A 17 12.06 10.64 -9.53
C PRO A 17 12.04 10.02 -8.12
N LEU A 18 11.49 10.74 -7.13
CA LEU A 18 11.18 10.15 -5.84
C LEU A 18 9.95 9.24 -5.96
N LEU A 19 9.93 8.17 -5.16
CA LEU A 19 8.78 7.29 -4.99
C LEU A 19 8.29 7.36 -3.54
N PHE A 20 6.99 7.54 -3.36
CA PHE A 20 6.36 7.56 -2.05
C PHE A 20 5.34 6.42 -2.01
N LEU A 21 5.63 5.41 -1.21
CA LEU A 21 4.76 4.27 -0.95
C LEU A 21 3.99 4.51 0.35
N PHE A 22 2.69 4.27 0.32
CA PHE A 22 1.84 4.37 1.50
C PHE A 22 1.06 3.06 1.69
N ASP A 23 0.99 2.57 2.91
CA ASP A 23 -0.04 1.62 3.28
C ASP A 23 -1.41 2.30 3.34
N MET A 24 -2.47 1.53 3.41
CA MET A 24 -3.85 2.01 3.44
C MET A 24 -4.45 1.95 4.84
N ASP A 25 -4.64 0.73 5.35
CA ASP A 25 -5.35 0.48 6.61
C ASP A 25 -4.54 1.06 7.77
N ASP A 26 -5.19 1.82 8.64
CA ASP A 26 -4.63 2.56 9.79
C ASP A 26 -3.51 3.58 9.45
N VAL A 27 -3.18 3.75 8.17
CA VAL A 27 -2.29 4.81 7.66
C VAL A 27 -3.08 5.93 6.99
N LEU A 28 -3.82 5.66 5.93
CA LEU A 28 -4.64 6.63 5.18
C LEU A 28 -6.11 6.51 5.50
N VAL A 29 -6.53 5.35 5.96
CA VAL A 29 -7.90 4.99 6.28
C VAL A 29 -7.90 4.30 7.63
N ARG A 30 -8.70 4.77 8.59
CA ARG A 30 -8.95 4.02 9.81
C ARG A 30 -9.75 2.77 9.47
N TYR A 31 -9.29 1.63 9.98
CA TYR A 31 -9.93 0.35 9.75
C TYR A 31 -10.49 -0.23 11.05
N ASP A 32 -11.83 -0.36 11.12
CA ASP A 32 -12.52 -0.94 12.26
C ASP A 32 -12.82 -2.43 12.04
N TRP A 33 -11.91 -3.25 12.54
CA TRP A 33 -12.04 -4.69 12.50
C TRP A 33 -13.32 -5.21 13.15
N SER A 34 -13.81 -4.56 14.23
CA SER A 34 -15.01 -4.98 14.93
C SER A 34 -16.25 -4.78 14.06
N THR A 35 -16.35 -3.66 13.36
CA THR A 35 -17.42 -3.39 12.39
C THR A 35 -17.42 -4.41 11.25
N ARG A 36 -16.24 -4.75 10.70
CA ARG A 36 -16.16 -5.80 9.66
C ARG A 36 -16.65 -7.15 10.15
N MET A 37 -16.18 -7.58 11.33
CA MET A 37 -16.56 -8.88 11.89
C MET A 37 -18.05 -8.95 12.22
N ALA A 38 -18.64 -7.88 12.75
CA ALA A 38 -20.09 -7.82 13.00
C ALA A 38 -20.89 -7.97 11.70
N GLY A 39 -20.51 -7.28 10.63
CA GLY A 39 -21.19 -7.41 9.34
C GLY A 39 -21.04 -8.81 8.72
N LEU A 40 -19.89 -9.44 8.85
CA LEU A 40 -19.70 -10.82 8.39
C LEU A 40 -20.49 -11.82 9.25
N THR A 41 -20.60 -11.61 10.56
CA THR A 41 -21.43 -12.41 11.44
C THR A 41 -22.90 -12.33 11.03
N GLU A 42 -23.40 -11.13 10.73
CA GLU A 42 -24.77 -10.93 10.26
C GLU A 42 -25.02 -11.64 8.91
N LEU A 43 -24.06 -11.56 7.99
CA LEU A 43 -24.17 -12.15 6.65
C LEU A 43 -24.09 -13.69 6.68
N THR A 44 -23.15 -14.25 7.45
CA THR A 44 -22.83 -15.68 7.38
C THR A 44 -23.48 -16.52 8.50
N GLY A 45 -23.92 -15.88 9.58
CA GLY A 45 -24.39 -16.55 10.79
C GLY A 45 -23.28 -17.13 11.68
N HIS A 46 -22.00 -16.95 11.30
CA HIS A 46 -20.86 -17.40 12.09
C HIS A 46 -20.46 -16.33 13.12
N ASP A 47 -20.12 -16.74 14.33
CA ASP A 47 -19.53 -15.84 15.31
C ASP A 47 -18.09 -15.46 14.97
N PHE A 48 -17.54 -14.51 15.69
CA PHE A 48 -16.15 -14.02 15.49
C PHE A 48 -15.11 -15.13 15.51
N THR A 49 -15.24 -16.10 16.43
CA THR A 49 -14.28 -17.19 16.57
C THR A 49 -14.34 -18.12 15.37
N GLU A 50 -15.54 -18.45 14.92
CA GLU A 50 -15.73 -19.32 13.76
C GLU A 50 -15.30 -18.65 12.45
N LEU A 51 -15.57 -17.36 12.25
CA LEU A 51 -15.05 -16.57 11.12
C LEU A 51 -13.54 -16.63 11.06
N ARG A 52 -12.87 -16.36 12.19
CA ARG A 52 -11.41 -16.43 12.25
C ARG A 52 -10.89 -17.82 11.93
N ARG A 53 -11.45 -18.84 12.56
CA ARG A 53 -11.05 -20.24 12.36
C ARG A 53 -11.18 -20.68 10.91
N ARG A 54 -12.21 -20.20 10.19
CA ARG A 54 -12.47 -20.60 8.80
C ARG A 54 -11.56 -19.91 7.79
N TRP A 55 -11.16 -18.68 8.05
CA TRP A 55 -10.43 -17.87 7.06
C TRP A 55 -9.07 -17.37 7.54
N TRP A 56 -9.02 -16.59 8.61
CA TRP A 56 -7.79 -15.92 9.02
C TRP A 56 -6.79 -16.86 9.68
N ASP A 57 -7.23 -17.70 10.61
CA ASP A 57 -6.35 -18.62 11.33
C ASP A 57 -5.83 -19.77 10.44
N THR A 58 -6.44 -19.98 9.27
CA THR A 58 -5.94 -20.91 8.24
C THR A 58 -4.86 -20.31 7.34
N GLY A 59 -4.61 -18.99 7.43
CA GLY A 59 -3.70 -18.27 6.56
C GLY A 59 -4.26 -17.97 5.15
N ASN A 60 -5.57 -18.12 4.94
CA ASN A 60 -6.18 -17.82 3.63
C ASN A 60 -6.03 -16.37 3.23
N GLU A 61 -6.21 -15.42 4.19
CA GLU A 61 -6.02 -14.01 3.91
C GLU A 61 -4.56 -13.72 3.52
N GLN A 62 -3.58 -14.22 4.28
CA GLN A 62 -2.17 -14.03 3.95
C GLN A 62 -1.80 -14.62 2.59
N ARG A 63 -2.42 -15.76 2.20
CA ARG A 63 -2.26 -16.31 0.85
C ARG A 63 -2.85 -15.40 -0.23
N ALA A 64 -4.02 -14.79 0.04
CA ALA A 64 -4.64 -13.83 -0.86
C ALA A 64 -3.74 -12.60 -1.08
N GLU A 65 -3.22 -12.03 0.01
CA GLU A 65 -2.30 -10.90 0.00
C GLU A 65 -0.99 -11.20 -0.76
N ALA A 66 -0.56 -12.47 -0.74
CA ALA A 66 0.61 -12.96 -1.47
C ALA A 66 0.32 -13.40 -2.91
N GLY A 67 -0.88 -13.14 -3.44
CA GLY A 67 -1.24 -13.41 -4.83
C GLY A 67 -1.56 -14.89 -5.14
N HIS A 68 -1.97 -15.67 -4.13
CA HIS A 68 -2.33 -17.08 -4.34
C HIS A 68 -3.59 -17.25 -5.21
N TYR A 69 -4.56 -16.36 -5.10
CA TYR A 69 -5.78 -16.38 -5.90
C TYR A 69 -5.56 -15.60 -7.21
N ALA A 70 -5.95 -16.20 -8.34
CA ALA A 70 -5.70 -15.64 -9.66
C ALA A 70 -6.38 -14.28 -9.87
N ASP A 71 -7.57 -14.11 -9.31
CA ASP A 71 -8.38 -12.89 -9.43
C ASP A 71 -9.37 -12.74 -8.26
N ALA A 72 -10.19 -11.70 -8.32
CA ALA A 72 -11.18 -11.39 -7.32
C ALA A 72 -12.28 -12.46 -7.21
N ASP A 73 -12.66 -13.08 -8.33
CA ASP A 73 -13.70 -14.09 -8.35
C ASP A 73 -13.22 -15.39 -7.69
N ALA A 74 -11.96 -15.79 -7.96
CA ALA A 74 -11.32 -16.93 -7.29
C ALA A 74 -11.16 -16.71 -5.77
N TYR A 75 -10.83 -15.49 -5.35
CA TYR A 75 -10.79 -15.13 -3.92
C TYR A 75 -12.17 -15.28 -3.29
N LEU A 76 -13.21 -14.71 -3.92
CA LEU A 76 -14.58 -14.73 -3.38
C LEU A 76 -15.11 -16.15 -3.28
N ALA A 77 -14.91 -16.96 -4.33
CA ALA A 77 -15.33 -18.38 -4.33
C ALA A 77 -14.66 -19.17 -3.19
N ALA A 78 -13.35 -18.95 -2.95
CA ALA A 78 -12.66 -19.60 -1.83
C ALA A 78 -13.17 -19.10 -0.47
N PHE A 79 -13.53 -17.82 -0.36
CA PHE A 79 -14.12 -17.26 0.85
C PHE A 79 -15.52 -17.87 1.11
N GLU A 80 -16.37 -17.97 0.09
CA GLU A 80 -17.69 -18.64 0.17
C GLU A 80 -17.57 -20.11 0.59
N GLU A 81 -16.64 -20.86 -0.02
CA GLU A 81 -16.34 -22.24 0.35
C GLU A 81 -15.94 -22.35 1.82
N ALA A 82 -15.06 -21.48 2.29
CA ALA A 82 -14.62 -21.46 3.68
C ALA A 82 -15.76 -21.11 4.64
N MET A 83 -16.65 -20.18 4.26
CA MET A 83 -17.82 -19.80 5.07
C MET A 83 -18.92 -20.86 5.00
N GLY A 84 -18.98 -21.68 3.95
CA GLY A 84 -20.03 -22.67 3.75
C GLY A 84 -21.39 -22.06 3.42
N CYS A 85 -21.42 -20.83 2.95
CA CYS A 85 -22.63 -20.12 2.54
C CYS A 85 -22.30 -19.09 1.44
N PRO A 86 -23.30 -18.67 0.63
CA PRO A 86 -23.12 -17.62 -0.35
C PRO A 86 -22.70 -16.28 0.31
N VAL A 87 -21.76 -15.60 -0.30
CA VAL A 87 -21.29 -14.27 0.09
C VAL A 87 -21.33 -13.36 -1.14
N PRO A 88 -22.46 -12.68 -1.41
CA PRO A 88 -22.56 -11.79 -2.55
C PRO A 88 -21.44 -10.72 -2.52
N GLU A 89 -20.75 -10.55 -3.63
CA GLU A 89 -19.61 -9.61 -3.72
C GLU A 89 -19.99 -8.20 -3.21
N ALA A 90 -21.16 -7.71 -3.58
CA ALA A 90 -21.64 -6.39 -3.13
C ALA A 90 -21.78 -6.30 -1.61
N GLU A 91 -22.22 -7.37 -0.95
CA GLU A 91 -22.33 -7.41 0.51
C GLU A 91 -20.95 -7.50 1.18
N TRP A 92 -20.07 -8.34 0.65
CA TRP A 92 -18.67 -8.38 1.11
C TRP A 92 -18.03 -6.99 1.03
N ALA A 93 -18.20 -6.29 -0.10
CA ALA A 93 -17.67 -4.96 -0.33
C ALA A 93 -18.31 -3.90 0.59
N ARG A 94 -19.64 -3.96 0.78
CA ARG A 94 -20.36 -3.07 1.69
C ARG A 94 -19.88 -3.23 3.13
N ILE A 95 -19.70 -4.46 3.59
CA ILE A 95 -19.22 -4.78 4.94
C ILE A 95 -17.79 -4.25 5.13
N ARG A 96 -16.91 -4.47 4.15
CA ARG A 96 -15.54 -3.95 4.20
C ARG A 96 -15.53 -2.42 4.22
N GLY A 97 -16.30 -1.78 3.34
CA GLY A 97 -16.39 -0.32 3.26
C GLY A 97 -16.97 0.33 4.52
N ALA A 98 -17.95 -0.33 5.18
CA ALA A 98 -18.51 0.16 6.44
C ALA A 98 -17.47 0.20 7.59
N ALA A 99 -16.42 -0.59 7.50
CA ALA A 99 -15.32 -0.62 8.46
C ALA A 99 -14.24 0.43 8.16
N MET A 100 -14.35 1.21 7.08
CA MET A 100 -13.31 2.12 6.61
C MET A 100 -13.73 3.57 6.77
N THR A 101 -12.80 4.40 7.25
CA THR A 101 -13.00 5.86 7.37
C THR A 101 -11.72 6.57 6.95
N GLU A 102 -11.78 7.38 5.90
CA GLU A 102 -10.62 8.15 5.44
C GLU A 102 -10.11 9.11 6.53
N LEU A 103 -8.79 9.27 6.59
CA LEU A 103 -8.09 10.18 7.49
C LEU A 103 -7.59 11.39 6.70
N PRO A 104 -8.36 12.52 6.66
CA PRO A 104 -8.07 13.65 5.76
C PRO A 104 -6.66 14.23 5.93
N ASP A 105 -6.16 14.33 7.16
CA ASP A 105 -4.82 14.82 7.45
C ASP A 105 -3.72 13.91 6.90
N ARG A 106 -3.98 12.59 6.87
CA ARG A 106 -3.06 11.60 6.30
C ARG A 106 -3.11 11.63 4.77
N VAL A 107 -4.29 11.77 4.19
CA VAL A 107 -4.47 11.94 2.74
C VAL A 107 -3.78 13.23 2.25
N GLU A 108 -3.72 14.28 3.08
CA GLU A 108 -2.97 15.50 2.73
C GLU A 108 -1.46 15.25 2.62
N ALA A 109 -0.88 14.33 3.37
CA ALA A 109 0.52 13.94 3.21
C ALA A 109 0.79 13.33 1.82
N VAL A 110 -0.16 12.56 1.28
CA VAL A 110 -0.08 12.01 -0.10
C VAL A 110 -0.12 13.14 -1.13
N ARG A 111 -0.97 14.18 -0.95
CA ARG A 111 -1.02 15.34 -1.84
C ARG A 111 0.30 16.10 -1.86
N ILE A 112 0.93 16.27 -0.70
CA ILE A 112 2.28 16.87 -0.61
C ILE A 112 3.28 15.99 -1.35
N ALA A 113 3.33 14.70 -1.09
CA ALA A 113 4.24 13.76 -1.75
C ALA A 113 4.12 13.80 -3.28
N LYS A 114 2.88 13.85 -3.80
CA LYS A 114 2.58 13.90 -5.25
C LYS A 114 3.18 15.13 -5.96
N GLN A 115 3.44 16.22 -5.24
CA GLN A 115 4.11 17.41 -5.79
C GLN A 115 5.60 17.22 -6.03
N HIS A 116 6.20 16.21 -5.38
CA HIS A 116 7.66 15.97 -5.40
C HIS A 116 8.06 14.66 -6.07
N GLY A 117 7.11 13.78 -6.39
CA GLY A 117 7.42 12.52 -7.03
C GLY A 117 6.19 11.66 -7.29
N ARG A 118 6.45 10.41 -7.65
CA ARG A 118 5.39 9.41 -7.85
C ARG A 118 4.87 8.94 -6.50
N VAL A 119 3.54 8.84 -6.38
CA VAL A 119 2.89 8.22 -5.23
C VAL A 119 2.29 6.87 -5.63
N ALA A 120 2.41 5.86 -4.78
CA ALA A 120 1.78 4.56 -4.98
C ALA A 120 1.26 4.00 -3.65
N LEU A 121 0.12 3.33 -3.70
CA LEU A 121 -0.39 2.56 -2.60
C LEU A 121 0.30 1.19 -2.58
N LEU A 122 0.63 0.68 -1.40
CA LEU A 122 1.12 -0.69 -1.22
C LEU A 122 0.49 -1.30 0.02
N THR A 123 -0.68 -1.92 -0.15
CA THR A 123 -1.47 -2.47 0.94
C THR A 123 -1.53 -4.00 0.90
N ASN A 124 -1.41 -4.64 2.07
CA ASN A 124 -1.60 -6.09 2.22
C ASN A 124 -3.08 -6.43 2.04
N ASN A 125 -3.48 -6.59 0.81
CA ASN A 125 -4.85 -6.95 0.45
C ASN A 125 -4.87 -7.91 -0.74
N GLY A 126 -5.90 -8.74 -0.79
CA GLY A 126 -6.16 -9.65 -1.91
C GLY A 126 -6.78 -8.92 -3.13
N PRO A 127 -6.96 -9.63 -4.25
CA PRO A 127 -7.40 -9.04 -5.51
C PRO A 127 -8.81 -8.43 -5.46
N LEU A 128 -9.70 -8.92 -4.59
CA LEU A 128 -11.05 -8.38 -4.45
C LEU A 128 -11.04 -6.96 -3.86
N ALA A 129 -10.11 -6.67 -2.93
CA ALA A 129 -9.97 -5.32 -2.38
C ALA A 129 -9.59 -4.30 -3.46
N GLY A 130 -8.69 -4.65 -4.38
CA GLY A 130 -8.31 -3.78 -5.50
C GLY A 130 -9.50 -3.36 -6.37
N ARG A 131 -10.48 -4.25 -6.58
CA ARG A 131 -11.70 -3.97 -7.35
C ARG A 131 -12.59 -2.90 -6.71
N TRP A 132 -12.62 -2.82 -5.37
CA TRP A 132 -13.56 -1.97 -4.62
C TRP A 132 -12.92 -0.76 -3.94
N LEU A 133 -11.62 -0.62 -4.01
CA LEU A 133 -10.88 0.44 -3.31
C LEU A 133 -11.41 1.86 -3.66
N HIS A 134 -11.80 2.08 -4.92
CA HIS A 134 -12.37 3.34 -5.38
C HIS A 134 -13.70 3.70 -4.67
N ALA A 135 -14.45 2.73 -4.21
CA ALA A 135 -15.70 2.94 -3.50
C ALA A 135 -15.49 3.15 -1.99
N TRP A 136 -14.44 2.55 -1.42
CA TRP A 136 -14.17 2.62 0.02
C TRP A 136 -13.42 3.87 0.44
N ALA A 137 -12.54 4.35 -0.42
CA ALA A 137 -11.68 5.51 -0.15
C ALA A 137 -11.63 6.41 -1.40
N PRO A 138 -12.72 7.16 -1.70
CA PRO A 138 -12.89 7.89 -2.96
C PRO A 138 -11.88 9.03 -3.15
N SER A 139 -11.21 9.51 -2.09
CA SER A 139 -10.13 10.49 -2.26
C SER A 139 -8.80 9.90 -2.72
N LEU A 140 -8.60 8.58 -2.64
CA LEU A 140 -7.33 7.94 -3.00
C LEU A 140 -7.13 7.77 -4.52
N PRO A 141 -8.11 7.27 -5.32
CA PRO A 141 -7.90 7.05 -6.74
C PRO A 141 -7.39 8.28 -7.53
N PRO A 142 -7.88 9.51 -7.31
CA PRO A 142 -7.35 10.68 -8.01
C PRO A 142 -5.90 11.04 -7.63
N LEU A 143 -5.41 10.56 -6.49
CA LEU A 143 -4.05 10.80 -6.04
C LEU A 143 -3.07 9.76 -6.60
N PHE A 144 -3.44 8.50 -6.52
CA PHE A 144 -2.59 7.37 -6.89
C PHE A 144 -2.71 6.97 -8.36
N GLU A 145 -3.81 7.36 -9.05
CA GLU A 145 -4.06 7.04 -10.47
C GLU A 145 -4.02 5.51 -10.71
N GLU A 146 -3.15 5.04 -11.60
CA GLU A 146 -2.95 3.61 -11.86
C GLU A 146 -2.12 2.88 -10.79
N HIS A 147 -1.57 3.59 -9.79
CA HIS A 147 -0.69 3.03 -8.77
C HIS A 147 -1.41 2.69 -7.45
N LEU A 148 -2.61 2.14 -7.55
CA LEU A 148 -3.39 1.61 -6.42
C LEU A 148 -3.08 0.11 -6.23
N ASP A 149 -1.87 -0.20 -5.79
CA ASP A 149 -1.37 -1.55 -5.78
C ASP A 149 -1.74 -2.29 -4.49
N THR A 150 -2.33 -3.48 -4.63
CA THR A 150 -2.36 -4.48 -3.57
C THR A 150 -1.15 -5.39 -3.68
N THR A 151 -0.64 -5.88 -2.57
CA THR A 151 0.52 -6.79 -2.56
C THR A 151 0.28 -8.07 -3.34
N SER A 152 -0.98 -8.49 -3.51
CA SER A 152 -1.37 -9.63 -4.34
C SER A 152 -0.92 -9.50 -5.79
N ALA A 153 -0.85 -8.29 -6.35
CA ALA A 153 -0.36 -8.03 -7.71
C ALA A 153 1.13 -8.32 -7.87
N PHE A 154 1.89 -8.28 -6.78
CA PHE A 154 3.33 -8.55 -6.78
C PHE A 154 3.69 -10.00 -6.41
N GLY A 155 2.72 -10.85 -6.06
CA GLY A 155 2.97 -12.25 -5.69
C GLY A 155 3.82 -12.42 -4.43
N ALA A 156 3.82 -11.43 -3.55
CA ALA A 156 4.47 -11.41 -2.24
C ALA A 156 3.77 -10.39 -1.36
N ARG A 157 3.84 -10.53 -0.03
CA ARG A 157 3.20 -9.60 0.92
C ARG A 157 4.23 -8.98 1.86
N LYS A 158 3.93 -7.81 2.41
CA LYS A 158 4.68 -7.23 3.52
C LYS A 158 4.57 -8.17 4.75
N PRO A 159 5.61 -8.39 5.55
CA PRO A 159 6.92 -7.70 5.56
C PRO A 159 8.01 -8.35 4.70
N ASP A 160 7.70 -9.33 3.83
CA ASP A 160 8.71 -9.99 3.01
C ASP A 160 9.49 -8.93 2.18
N PRO A 161 10.84 -8.85 2.30
CA PRO A 161 11.65 -7.94 1.49
C PRO A 161 11.44 -8.09 -0.02
N GLU A 162 10.96 -9.24 -0.47
CA GLU A 162 10.73 -9.51 -1.89
C GLU A 162 9.62 -8.63 -2.48
N VAL A 163 8.54 -8.34 -1.73
CA VAL A 163 7.49 -7.44 -2.23
C VAL A 163 8.05 -6.04 -2.51
N PHE A 164 8.90 -5.53 -1.62
CA PHE A 164 9.53 -4.22 -1.80
C PHE A 164 10.46 -4.20 -3.01
N ARG A 165 11.28 -5.24 -3.24
CA ARG A 165 12.12 -5.35 -4.43
C ARG A 165 11.30 -5.35 -5.72
N ARG A 166 10.18 -6.07 -5.75
CA ARG A 166 9.28 -6.12 -6.92
C ARG A 166 8.61 -4.77 -7.18
N VAL A 167 8.17 -4.08 -6.13
CA VAL A 167 7.60 -2.73 -6.23
C VAL A 167 8.63 -1.74 -6.76
N LEU A 168 9.86 -1.74 -6.21
CA LEU A 168 10.94 -0.88 -6.71
C LEU A 168 11.25 -1.15 -8.19
N ALA A 169 11.33 -2.42 -8.58
CA ALA A 169 11.55 -2.80 -9.98
C ALA A 169 10.39 -2.38 -10.90
N HIS A 170 9.15 -2.52 -10.44
CA HIS A 170 7.95 -2.09 -11.17
C HIS A 170 7.95 -0.59 -11.44
N HIS A 171 8.29 0.22 -10.44
CA HIS A 171 8.34 1.68 -10.58
C HIS A 171 9.64 2.20 -11.22
N GLY A 172 10.69 1.38 -11.32
CA GLY A 172 11.99 1.78 -11.83
C GLY A 172 12.70 2.83 -10.96
N VAL A 173 12.46 2.78 -9.63
CA VAL A 173 13.03 3.75 -8.67
C VAL A 173 13.90 2.99 -7.66
N PRO A 174 15.13 3.47 -7.39
CA PRO A 174 16.01 2.83 -6.42
C PRO A 174 15.53 3.06 -4.98
N ALA A 175 15.91 2.14 -4.08
CA ALA A 175 15.44 2.11 -2.70
C ALA A 175 15.77 3.40 -1.93
N GLU A 176 16.96 3.95 -2.12
CA GLU A 176 17.41 5.20 -1.47
C GLU A 176 16.61 6.44 -1.90
N ARG A 177 15.87 6.37 -2.99
CA ARG A 177 14.96 7.42 -3.46
C ARG A 177 13.48 7.10 -3.18
N THR A 178 13.23 6.13 -2.31
CA THR A 178 11.89 5.65 -1.98
C THR A 178 11.58 5.89 -0.51
N PHE A 179 10.41 6.48 -0.26
CA PHE A 179 9.78 6.65 1.05
C PHE A 179 8.68 5.60 1.23
N PHE A 180 8.52 5.09 2.44
CA PHE A 180 7.42 4.18 2.78
C PHE A 180 6.84 4.54 4.15
N ALA A 181 5.51 4.51 4.27
CA ALA A 181 4.78 4.74 5.52
C ALA A 181 3.81 3.58 5.79
N ASP A 182 3.90 3.00 7.00
CA ASP A 182 3.12 1.82 7.39
C ASP A 182 2.95 1.81 8.92
N ASP A 183 1.84 1.29 9.43
CA ASP A 183 1.53 1.21 10.87
C ASP A 183 2.14 -0.02 11.56
N MET A 184 2.58 -1.01 10.77
CA MET A 184 3.15 -2.26 11.30
C MET A 184 4.68 -2.19 11.38
N PRO A 185 5.27 -2.33 12.59
CA PRO A 185 6.73 -2.28 12.76
C PRO A 185 7.50 -3.28 11.90
N GLU A 186 6.95 -4.48 11.70
CA GLU A 186 7.56 -5.51 10.85
C GLU A 186 7.60 -5.11 9.37
N ASN A 187 6.56 -4.44 8.84
CA ASN A 187 6.54 -3.94 7.47
C ASN A 187 7.58 -2.84 7.27
N VAL A 188 7.68 -1.92 8.24
CA VAL A 188 8.72 -0.88 8.26
C VAL A 188 10.12 -1.50 8.28
N ALA A 189 10.34 -2.54 9.10
CA ALA A 189 11.62 -3.25 9.16
C ALA A 189 11.93 -3.97 7.83
N GLY A 190 10.93 -4.60 7.20
CA GLY A 190 11.04 -5.23 5.89
C GLY A 190 11.48 -4.24 4.80
N ALA A 191 10.84 -3.07 4.74
CA ALA A 191 11.19 -2.00 3.80
C ALA A 191 12.62 -1.46 4.03
N ARG A 192 12.99 -1.21 5.28
CA ARG A 192 14.34 -0.76 5.65
C ARG A 192 15.42 -1.77 5.27
N SER A 193 15.12 -3.06 5.35
CA SER A 193 16.09 -4.12 5.01
C SER A 193 16.54 -4.10 3.54
N VAL A 194 15.76 -3.46 2.66
CA VAL A 194 16.09 -3.28 1.24
C VAL A 194 16.58 -1.86 0.92
N GLY A 195 16.75 -0.98 1.92
CA GLY A 195 17.29 0.37 1.77
C GLY A 195 16.25 1.48 1.59
N ILE A 196 14.95 1.18 1.73
CA ILE A 196 13.88 2.18 1.68
C ILE A 196 13.88 3.01 2.96
N THR A 197 13.68 4.33 2.85
CA THR A 197 13.41 5.21 3.99
C THR A 197 11.99 4.97 4.48
N ALA A 198 11.82 4.21 5.57
CA ALA A 198 10.49 3.83 6.06
C ALA A 198 10.19 4.44 7.43
N VAL A 199 8.93 4.88 7.61
CA VAL A 199 8.40 5.53 8.81
C VAL A 199 7.28 4.69 9.39
N LEU A 200 7.35 4.44 10.71
CA LEU A 200 6.25 3.86 11.46
C LEU A 200 5.19 4.94 11.71
N VAL A 201 3.97 4.62 11.32
CA VAL A 201 2.82 5.53 11.47
C VAL A 201 2.02 5.13 12.70
N GLU A 202 2.15 5.91 13.75
CA GLU A 202 1.37 5.80 14.98
C GLU A 202 0.29 6.90 15.01
N HIS A 203 -0.57 6.88 16.04
CA HIS A 203 -1.70 7.81 16.14
C HIS A 203 -1.29 9.29 16.02
N ASP A 204 -0.19 9.69 16.63
CA ASP A 204 0.33 11.06 16.70
C ASP A 204 1.43 11.38 15.69
N THR A 205 1.74 10.46 14.76
CA THR A 205 2.77 10.67 13.74
C THR A 205 2.40 11.84 12.82
N ASP A 206 3.29 12.83 12.72
CA ASP A 206 3.21 13.88 11.69
C ASP A 206 3.70 13.33 10.33
N LEU A 207 2.80 12.63 9.62
CA LEU A 207 3.13 12.06 8.31
C LEU A 207 3.48 13.14 7.27
N ARG A 208 2.88 14.33 7.35
CA ARG A 208 3.21 15.47 6.46
C ARG A 208 4.63 15.96 6.70
N GLY A 209 5.03 16.08 7.97
CA GLY A 209 6.40 16.41 8.35
C GLY A 209 7.41 15.38 7.91
N ALA A 210 7.09 14.09 8.05
CA ALA A 210 7.94 13.00 7.59
C ALA A 210 8.18 13.03 6.07
N VAL A 211 7.13 13.25 5.28
CA VAL A 211 7.24 13.43 3.81
C VAL A 211 8.12 14.62 3.47
N ARG A 212 7.89 15.79 4.09
CA ARG A 212 8.72 16.99 3.83
C ARG A 212 10.19 16.78 4.20
N THR A 213 10.47 16.09 5.29
CA THR A 213 11.84 15.76 5.72
C THR A 213 12.54 14.88 4.68
N PHE A 214 11.84 13.88 4.17
CA PHE A 214 12.38 13.02 3.10
C PHE A 214 12.66 13.82 1.82
N VAL A 215 11.73 14.66 1.38
CA VAL A 215 11.90 15.55 0.21
C VAL A 215 13.14 16.45 0.38
N ALA A 216 13.23 17.16 1.50
CA ALA A 216 14.33 18.08 1.77
C ALA A 216 15.72 17.38 1.73
N ALA A 217 15.80 16.14 2.21
CA ALA A 217 17.04 15.36 2.16
C ALA A 217 17.48 15.02 0.72
N HIS A 218 16.55 14.98 -0.25
CA HIS A 218 16.82 14.61 -1.63
C HIS A 218 16.91 15.81 -2.59
N GLU A 219 16.37 16.97 -2.23
CA GLU A 219 16.49 18.22 -3.00
C GLU A 219 17.83 18.92 -2.74
N THR A 220 18.42 18.73 -1.54
CA THR A 220 19.67 19.37 -1.14
C THR A 220 20.92 18.56 -1.44
N ALA A 221 20.79 17.30 -1.85
CA ALA A 221 21.96 16.48 -2.20
C ALA A 221 22.51 16.93 -3.57
N PRO A 222 23.75 17.47 -3.66
CA PRO A 222 24.38 17.69 -4.95
C PRO A 222 24.52 16.35 -5.66
N VAL A 223 24.19 16.31 -6.94
CA VAL A 223 24.47 15.17 -7.80
C VAL A 223 25.97 14.92 -7.76
N ALA A 224 26.40 13.79 -7.17
CA ALA A 224 27.80 13.42 -7.03
C ALA A 224 28.37 12.88 -8.35
#